data_998ad2bdf647691cccf959152bcad4cc
#
_entry.id   998ad2bdf647691cccf959152bcad4cc
#
_cell.length_a   1.000
_cell.length_b   1.000
_cell.length_c   1.000
_cell.angle_alpha   90.00
_cell.angle_beta   90.00
_cell.angle_gamma   90.00
#
_symmetry.space_group_name_H-M   'P 1'
#
loop_
_entity.id
_entity.type
_entity.pdbx_description
1 polymer ?
#
loop_
_entity_poly.entity_id
_entity_poly.type
_entity_poly.pdbx_seq_one_letter_code
_entity_poly.pdbx_strand_id
1 'polypeptide(L)'
;LDHGAMGISRFNQPAAEDVLGLASYSENSLMPTALDSPSGTVGTCIAMKSIGSTERLLRGGDTVLLDIPCGWRGYHTDKSITFYFGDLDENPKADLIRAAHEQCIALEKMTAELLRPGAVPAEIYEKILAAVDPAFRDGFMNSCKFLGHSIGLTMDEAPVLAKGFNDPVVPGMTFAVEPKIALEGIGLIGTENTYEVTEDSAAKSLTGD
;
A
#
# COMPACT_ATOMS: atom_id res chain seq x y z
N LEU A 1 18.88 11.22 -10.10
CA LEU A 1 17.53 10.88 -9.66
C LEU A 1 17.03 11.87 -8.62
N ASP A 2 16.71 13.08 -9.07
CA ASP A 2 16.22 14.13 -8.16
C ASP A 2 14.72 14.04 -7.93
N HIS A 3 14.02 13.31 -8.80
CA HIS A 3 12.58 13.10 -8.74
C HIS A 3 12.19 11.82 -9.49
N GLY A 4 11.06 11.26 -9.12
CA GLY A 4 10.48 10.09 -9.76
C GLY A 4 11.01 8.77 -9.26
N ALA A 5 10.80 7.73 -10.04
CA ALA A 5 11.18 6.38 -9.68
C ALA A 5 12.66 6.28 -9.35
N MET A 6 12.95 5.74 -8.20
CA MET A 6 14.31 5.55 -7.70
C MET A 6 14.57 4.07 -7.47
N GLY A 7 15.84 3.70 -7.50
CA GLY A 7 16.27 2.48 -6.87
C GLY A 7 15.99 2.56 -5.36
N ILE A 8 15.55 1.49 -4.78
CA ILE A 8 15.27 1.41 -3.35
C ILE A 8 16.24 0.52 -2.61
N SER A 9 16.49 0.95 -1.39
CA SER A 9 16.99 0.07 -0.36
C SER A 9 15.82 -0.38 0.52
N ARG A 10 15.66 -1.67 0.70
CA ARG A 10 14.64 -2.25 1.56
C ARG A 10 15.20 -2.69 2.89
N PHE A 11 14.33 -2.82 3.88
CA PHE A 11 14.66 -3.37 5.19
C PHE A 11 15.40 -4.71 5.03
N ASN A 12 16.56 -4.85 5.69
CA ASN A 12 17.47 -5.98 5.57
C ASN A 12 18.04 -6.27 4.17
N GLN A 13 17.88 -5.36 3.22
CA GLN A 13 18.45 -5.48 1.88
C GLN A 13 19.20 -4.19 1.50
N PRO A 14 20.20 -3.78 2.28
CA PRO A 14 20.94 -2.54 2.02
C PRO A 14 21.60 -2.60 0.65
N ALA A 15 21.55 -1.49 -0.07
CA ALA A 15 22.09 -1.33 -1.42
C ALA A 15 21.43 -2.22 -2.50
N ALA A 16 20.29 -2.84 -2.20
CA ALA A 16 19.46 -3.40 -3.26
C ALA A 16 18.73 -2.25 -3.95
N GLU A 17 19.06 -1.99 -5.19
CA GLU A 17 18.35 -1.03 -6.02
C GLU A 17 17.35 -1.78 -6.91
N ASP A 18 16.10 -1.39 -6.86
CA ASP A 18 15.07 -1.93 -7.75
C ASP A 18 14.31 -0.79 -8.43
N VAL A 19 13.80 -1.04 -9.62
CA VAL A 19 12.94 -0.08 -10.30
C VAL A 19 11.58 -0.12 -9.63
N LEU A 20 11.18 1.01 -9.08
CA LEU A 20 9.91 1.14 -8.39
C LEU A 20 8.87 1.83 -9.22
N GLY A 21 7.68 1.44 -8.93
CA GLY A 21 6.48 1.89 -9.58
C GLY A 21 5.78 0.70 -10.22
N LEU A 22 4.66 0.36 -9.65
CA LEU A 22 3.80 -0.72 -10.11
C LEU A 22 2.56 -0.11 -10.76
N ALA A 23 2.28 -0.52 -11.99
CA ALA A 23 0.99 -0.32 -12.63
C ALA A 23 0.42 -1.69 -12.97
N SER A 24 -0.64 -2.11 -12.30
CA SER A 24 -1.25 -3.41 -12.52
C SER A 24 -2.75 -3.30 -12.76
N TYR A 25 -3.28 -4.25 -13.49
CA TYR A 25 -4.65 -4.20 -14.00
C TYR A 25 -5.42 -5.44 -13.56
N SER A 26 -6.59 -5.20 -12.96
CA SER A 26 -7.53 -6.25 -12.55
C SER A 26 -6.82 -7.38 -11.79
N GLU A 27 -7.06 -8.65 -12.12
CA GLU A 27 -6.51 -9.81 -11.42
C GLU A 27 -4.97 -9.87 -11.42
N ASN A 28 -4.29 -9.18 -12.34
CA ASN A 28 -2.84 -9.11 -12.31
C ASN A 28 -2.32 -8.47 -11.03
N SER A 29 -3.08 -7.54 -10.44
CA SER A 29 -2.72 -6.89 -9.18
C SER A 29 -2.75 -7.84 -7.97
N LEU A 30 -3.39 -9.00 -8.08
CA LEU A 30 -3.45 -10.03 -7.04
C LEU A 30 -2.25 -10.97 -7.07
N MET A 31 -1.40 -10.89 -8.09
CA MET A 31 -0.27 -11.80 -8.24
C MET A 31 0.81 -11.49 -7.21
N PRO A 32 1.29 -12.48 -6.45
CA PRO A 32 2.33 -12.24 -5.48
C PRO A 32 3.63 -11.80 -6.17
N THR A 33 4.30 -10.83 -5.58
CA THR A 33 5.65 -10.40 -5.99
C THR A 33 6.71 -11.08 -5.12
N ALA A 34 7.97 -10.89 -5.50
CA ALA A 34 9.11 -11.26 -4.65
C ALA A 34 9.36 -10.24 -3.53
N LEU A 35 8.62 -9.16 -3.50
CA LEU A 35 8.82 -7.99 -2.64
C LEU A 35 7.81 -8.01 -1.50
N ASP A 36 7.41 -8.96 -0.86
CA ASP A 36 6.53 -9.00 0.32
C ASP A 36 5.55 -7.79 0.40
N SER A 37 4.81 -7.59 -0.69
CA SER A 37 3.84 -6.49 -0.89
C SER A 37 2.45 -7.06 -1.20
N PRO A 38 1.36 -6.43 -0.74
CA PRO A 38 0.01 -6.84 -1.12
C PRO A 38 -0.26 -6.64 -2.62
N SER A 39 0.42 -5.68 -3.25
CA SER A 39 0.32 -5.40 -4.67
C SER A 39 1.30 -6.21 -5.50
N GLY A 40 0.87 -6.56 -6.70
CA GLY A 40 1.69 -7.31 -7.64
C GLY A 40 1.31 -7.08 -9.09
N THR A 41 2.03 -7.72 -9.98
CA THR A 41 1.70 -7.77 -11.41
C THR A 41 2.31 -8.99 -12.07
N VAL A 42 1.78 -9.36 -13.23
CA VAL A 42 2.43 -10.34 -14.09
C VAL A 42 3.58 -9.64 -14.80
N GLY A 43 4.79 -9.91 -14.33
CA GLY A 43 6.01 -9.32 -14.88
C GLY A 43 6.45 -9.89 -16.21
N THR A 44 7.42 -9.25 -16.84
CA THR A 44 8.05 -9.68 -18.11
C THR A 44 8.87 -10.95 -17.94
N CYS A 45 9.33 -11.22 -16.72
CA CYS A 45 9.99 -12.49 -16.37
C CYS A 45 9.89 -12.72 -14.85
N ILE A 46 10.23 -13.94 -14.43
CA ILE A 46 10.17 -14.32 -13.00
C ILE A 46 11.05 -13.44 -12.11
N ALA A 47 12.20 -12.99 -12.64
CA ALA A 47 13.13 -12.14 -11.89
C ALA A 47 12.68 -10.68 -11.81
N MET A 48 11.75 -10.26 -12.67
CA MET A 48 11.30 -8.86 -12.81
C MET A 48 9.78 -8.77 -12.74
N LYS A 49 9.19 -9.39 -11.74
CA LYS A 49 7.72 -9.45 -11.58
C LYS A 49 7.07 -8.11 -11.30
N SER A 50 7.82 -7.15 -10.77
CA SER A 50 7.34 -5.78 -10.55
C SER A 50 7.25 -4.95 -11.83
N ILE A 51 7.88 -5.37 -12.91
CA ILE A 51 7.78 -4.72 -14.21
C ILE A 51 6.67 -5.39 -15.01
N GLY A 52 5.65 -4.63 -15.37
CA GLY A 52 4.48 -5.11 -16.09
C GLY A 52 4.79 -5.77 -17.43
N SER A 53 3.89 -6.63 -17.86
CA SER A 53 3.99 -7.33 -19.15
C SER A 53 3.43 -6.46 -20.28
N THR A 54 4.09 -6.48 -21.44
CA THR A 54 3.58 -5.88 -22.68
C THR A 54 2.41 -6.68 -23.29
N GLU A 55 2.18 -7.91 -22.83
CA GLU A 55 1.11 -8.76 -23.30
C GLU A 55 -0.24 -8.44 -22.68
N ARG A 56 -0.25 -7.83 -21.49
CA ARG A 56 -1.46 -7.41 -20.81
C ARG A 56 -1.74 -5.94 -21.09
N LEU A 57 -2.69 -5.70 -21.97
CA LEU A 57 -3.16 -4.36 -22.29
C LEU A 57 -4.32 -3.95 -21.39
N LEU A 58 -4.38 -2.66 -21.04
CA LEU A 58 -5.50 -2.04 -20.36
C LEU A 58 -6.78 -2.13 -21.22
N ARG A 59 -7.90 -2.50 -20.60
CA ARG A 59 -9.20 -2.67 -21.25
C ARG A 59 -10.29 -1.96 -20.47
N GLY A 60 -11.32 -1.50 -21.15
CA GLY A 60 -12.51 -0.98 -20.48
C GLY A 60 -13.07 -2.03 -19.48
N GLY A 61 -13.35 -1.57 -18.27
CA GLY A 61 -13.75 -2.43 -17.17
C GLY A 61 -12.63 -2.88 -16.22
N ASP A 62 -11.38 -2.57 -16.53
CA ASP A 62 -10.25 -2.88 -15.63
C ASP A 62 -10.23 -1.94 -14.41
N THR A 63 -9.95 -2.51 -13.25
CA THR A 63 -9.37 -1.76 -12.14
C THR A 63 -7.89 -1.56 -12.42
N VAL A 64 -7.38 -0.38 -12.08
CA VAL A 64 -5.97 -0.01 -12.27
C VAL A 64 -5.40 0.38 -10.93
N LEU A 65 -4.47 -0.40 -10.42
CA LEU A 65 -3.68 -0.05 -9.25
C LEU A 65 -2.37 0.59 -9.72
N LEU A 66 -2.16 1.80 -9.26
CA LEU A 66 -0.86 2.49 -9.35
C LEU A 66 -0.26 2.51 -7.95
N ASP A 67 0.89 1.92 -7.79
CA ASP A 67 1.66 1.87 -6.55
C ASP A 67 3.05 2.44 -6.87
N ILE A 68 3.21 3.72 -6.55
CA ILE A 68 4.29 4.54 -7.12
C ILE A 68 4.98 5.33 -6.02
N PRO A 69 6.15 4.88 -5.61
CA PRO A 69 7.00 5.63 -4.72
C PRO A 69 7.69 6.79 -5.42
N CYS A 70 8.03 7.80 -4.66
CA CYS A 70 8.83 8.93 -5.10
C CYS A 70 9.98 9.17 -4.16
N GLY A 71 11.11 9.62 -4.73
CA GLY A 71 12.28 10.02 -3.95
C GLY A 71 12.70 11.46 -4.22
N TRP A 72 13.07 12.16 -3.16
CA TRP A 72 13.62 13.51 -3.23
C TRP A 72 14.77 13.68 -2.23
N ARG A 73 15.95 14.03 -2.71
CA ARG A 73 17.14 14.25 -1.89
C ARG A 73 17.48 13.11 -0.92
N GLY A 74 17.22 11.86 -1.34
CA GLY A 74 17.48 10.65 -0.55
C GLY A 74 16.35 10.24 0.39
N TYR A 75 15.26 11.01 0.47
CA TYR A 75 14.06 10.62 1.20
C TYR A 75 13.01 10.03 0.26
N HIS A 76 12.22 9.09 0.77
CA HIS A 76 11.19 8.38 0.00
C HIS A 76 9.80 8.69 0.56
N THR A 77 8.82 8.65 -0.34
CA THR A 77 7.40 8.54 -0.03
C THR A 77 6.83 7.36 -0.80
N ASP A 78 5.80 6.76 -0.26
CA ASP A 78 5.03 5.74 -0.96
C ASP A 78 3.57 6.17 -1.09
N LYS A 79 2.98 5.84 -2.23
CA LYS A 79 1.59 6.13 -2.51
C LYS A 79 1.01 5.15 -3.50
N SER A 80 -0.13 4.58 -3.15
CA SER A 80 -0.92 3.85 -4.13
C SER A 80 -2.34 4.38 -4.24
N ILE A 81 -2.91 4.19 -5.42
CA ILE A 81 -4.26 4.62 -5.76
C ILE A 81 -4.89 3.64 -6.72
N THR A 82 -6.17 3.39 -6.54
CA THR A 82 -6.96 2.56 -7.45
C THR A 82 -7.84 3.42 -8.33
N PHE A 83 -7.79 3.19 -9.62
CA PHE A 83 -8.68 3.76 -10.63
C PHE A 83 -9.55 2.67 -11.26
N TYR A 84 -10.63 3.09 -11.90
CA TYR A 84 -11.41 2.24 -12.77
C TYR A 84 -11.37 2.79 -14.20
N PHE A 85 -11.02 1.95 -15.17
CA PHE A 85 -10.93 2.36 -16.56
C PHE A 85 -12.26 2.10 -17.29
N GLY A 86 -13.08 3.13 -17.35
CA GLY A 86 -14.43 3.10 -17.93
C GLY A 86 -15.47 3.71 -16.99
N ASP A 87 -16.73 3.39 -17.24
CA ASP A 87 -17.82 3.76 -16.36
C ASP A 87 -18.04 2.66 -15.31
N LEU A 88 -17.77 2.98 -14.06
CA LEU A 88 -17.91 2.02 -12.96
C LEU A 88 -19.40 1.62 -12.75
N ASP A 89 -20.36 2.51 -13.04
CA ASP A 89 -21.77 2.24 -12.85
C ASP A 89 -22.29 1.15 -13.82
N GLU A 90 -21.59 0.91 -14.91
CA GLU A 90 -21.89 -0.19 -15.83
C GLU A 90 -21.37 -1.56 -15.34
N ASN A 91 -20.51 -1.58 -14.30
CA ASN A 91 -19.98 -2.82 -13.76
C ASN A 91 -20.99 -3.48 -12.80
N PRO A 92 -21.36 -4.74 -13.00
CA PRO A 92 -22.30 -5.44 -12.10
C PRO A 92 -21.79 -5.60 -10.66
N LYS A 93 -20.49 -5.37 -10.42
CA LYS A 93 -19.86 -5.40 -9.11
C LYS A 93 -19.46 -3.99 -8.60
N ALA A 94 -20.04 -2.93 -9.18
CA ALA A 94 -19.70 -1.55 -8.84
C ALA A 94 -19.80 -1.26 -7.33
N ASP A 95 -20.89 -1.67 -6.70
CA ASP A 95 -21.10 -1.45 -5.26
C ASP A 95 -20.05 -2.18 -4.39
N LEU A 96 -19.65 -3.39 -4.81
CA LEU A 96 -18.59 -4.13 -4.10
C LEU A 96 -17.24 -3.42 -4.20
N ILE A 97 -16.89 -2.90 -5.39
CA ILE A 97 -15.65 -2.16 -5.64
C ILE A 97 -15.64 -0.89 -4.79
N ARG A 98 -16.75 -0.12 -4.78
CA ARG A 98 -16.88 1.08 -3.95
C ARG A 98 -16.77 0.77 -2.47
N ALA A 99 -17.50 -0.23 -1.99
CA ALA A 99 -17.47 -0.62 -0.58
C ALA A 99 -16.06 -1.04 -0.13
N ALA A 100 -15.32 -1.79 -0.94
CA ALA A 100 -13.95 -2.16 -0.65
C ALA A 100 -13.02 -0.94 -0.59
N HIS A 101 -13.17 0.00 -1.52
CA HIS A 101 -12.36 1.22 -1.55
C HIS A 101 -12.68 2.14 -0.35
N GLU A 102 -13.96 2.33 -0.03
CA GLU A 102 -14.40 3.10 1.14
C GLU A 102 -13.89 2.48 2.45
N GLN A 103 -13.90 1.15 2.54
CA GLN A 103 -13.33 0.44 3.68
C GLN A 103 -11.83 0.72 3.81
N CYS A 104 -11.05 0.68 2.72
CA CYS A 104 -9.63 0.99 2.74
C CYS A 104 -9.39 2.44 3.22
N ILE A 105 -10.12 3.42 2.68
CA ILE A 105 -10.03 4.82 3.13
C ILE A 105 -10.35 4.95 4.63
N ALA A 106 -11.38 4.25 5.11
CA ALA A 106 -11.76 4.30 6.52
C ALA A 106 -10.66 3.70 7.42
N LEU A 107 -10.07 2.57 7.03
CA LEU A 107 -8.98 1.92 7.76
C LEU A 107 -7.69 2.75 7.74
N GLU A 108 -7.37 3.39 6.63
CA GLU A 108 -6.24 4.31 6.50
C GLU A 108 -6.39 5.50 7.46
N LYS A 109 -7.55 6.17 7.45
CA LYS A 109 -7.87 7.28 8.37
C LYS A 109 -7.82 6.85 9.83
N MET A 110 -8.38 5.68 10.14
CA MET A 110 -8.31 5.12 11.49
C MET A 110 -6.86 4.86 11.91
N THR A 111 -6.02 4.37 11.00
CA THR A 111 -4.60 4.15 11.27
C THR A 111 -3.89 5.47 11.56
N ALA A 112 -4.12 6.51 10.75
CA ALA A 112 -3.56 7.84 10.97
C ALA A 112 -3.96 8.44 12.33
N GLU A 113 -5.19 8.21 12.77
CA GLU A 113 -5.67 8.62 14.10
C GLU A 113 -4.99 7.86 15.26
N LEU A 114 -4.60 6.62 15.03
CA LEU A 114 -3.90 5.78 16.00
C LEU A 114 -2.39 6.03 16.03
N LEU A 115 -1.80 6.52 14.95
CA LEU A 115 -0.38 6.86 14.84
C LEU A 115 -0.07 8.15 15.62
N ARG A 116 0.13 7.99 16.93
CA ARG A 116 0.44 9.06 17.87
C ARG A 116 1.68 8.70 18.68
N PRO A 117 2.41 9.67 19.22
CA PRO A 117 3.54 9.39 20.09
C PRO A 117 3.20 8.41 21.20
N GLY A 118 4.00 7.37 21.36
CA GLY A 118 3.79 6.32 22.34
C GLY A 118 2.88 5.16 21.88
N ALA A 119 2.25 5.26 20.72
CA ALA A 119 1.47 4.16 20.17
C ALA A 119 2.39 2.99 19.76
N VAL A 120 1.90 1.77 19.92
CA VAL A 120 2.65 0.55 19.59
C VAL A 120 2.18 0.01 18.24
N PRO A 121 3.07 -0.15 17.25
CA PRO A 121 2.72 -0.61 15.90
C PRO A 121 1.93 -1.92 15.87
N ALA A 122 2.31 -2.90 16.68
CA ALA A 122 1.60 -4.18 16.77
C ALA A 122 0.15 -4.01 17.28
N GLU A 123 -0.09 -3.11 18.24
CA GLU A 123 -1.43 -2.83 18.74
C GLU A 123 -2.30 -2.08 17.73
N ILE A 124 -1.69 -1.16 16.96
CA ILE A 124 -2.37 -0.49 15.84
C ILE A 124 -2.83 -1.55 14.84
N TYR A 125 -1.92 -2.41 14.41
CA TYR A 125 -2.21 -3.48 13.46
C TYR A 125 -3.38 -4.37 13.93
N GLU A 126 -3.37 -4.83 15.20
CA GLU A 126 -4.44 -5.66 15.73
C GLU A 126 -5.80 -4.92 15.78
N LYS A 127 -5.80 -3.64 16.15
CA LYS A 127 -7.03 -2.81 16.14
C LYS A 127 -7.60 -2.66 14.73
N ILE A 128 -6.75 -2.44 13.75
CA ILE A 128 -7.18 -2.32 12.35
C ILE A 128 -7.70 -3.66 11.83
N LEU A 129 -7.03 -4.78 12.10
CA LEU A 129 -7.54 -6.10 11.73
C LEU A 129 -8.92 -6.39 12.32
N ALA A 130 -9.16 -5.97 13.56
CA ALA A 130 -10.46 -6.13 14.22
C ALA A 130 -11.56 -5.24 13.58
N ALA A 131 -11.19 -4.11 12.98
CA ALA A 131 -12.08 -3.17 12.32
C ALA A 131 -12.41 -3.53 10.87
N VAL A 132 -11.70 -4.49 10.28
CA VAL A 132 -12.00 -4.95 8.91
C VAL A 132 -13.37 -5.60 8.88
N ASP A 133 -14.22 -5.14 7.94
CA ASP A 133 -15.54 -5.75 7.71
C ASP A 133 -15.38 -7.26 7.43
N PRO A 134 -16.19 -8.11 8.07
CA PRO A 134 -16.15 -9.54 7.82
C PRO A 134 -16.24 -9.93 6.34
N ALA A 135 -16.94 -9.15 5.52
CA ALA A 135 -17.06 -9.37 4.08
C ALA A 135 -15.73 -9.24 3.32
N PHE A 136 -14.76 -8.51 3.86
CA PHE A 136 -13.47 -8.24 3.22
C PHE A 136 -12.28 -8.92 3.92
N ARG A 137 -12.54 -9.61 5.02
CA ARG A 137 -11.48 -10.13 5.89
C ARG A 137 -10.54 -11.11 5.18
N ASP A 138 -11.08 -11.98 4.34
CA ASP A 138 -10.29 -12.98 3.63
C ASP A 138 -9.40 -12.39 2.53
N GLY A 139 -9.82 -11.24 1.96
CA GLY A 139 -9.06 -10.51 0.94
C GLY A 139 -8.15 -9.41 1.49
N PHE A 140 -8.23 -9.13 2.79
CA PHE A 140 -7.49 -8.01 3.37
C PHE A 140 -5.98 -8.22 3.27
N MET A 141 -5.29 -7.18 2.82
CA MET A 141 -3.84 -7.15 2.54
C MET A 141 -3.36 -8.26 1.60
N ASN A 142 -4.24 -8.86 0.80
CA ASN A 142 -3.87 -9.96 -0.13
C ASN A 142 -3.02 -11.04 0.53
N SER A 143 -3.36 -11.40 1.77
CA SER A 143 -2.65 -12.37 2.64
C SER A 143 -1.34 -11.90 3.25
N CYS A 144 -0.87 -10.68 2.99
CA CYS A 144 0.25 -10.08 3.71
C CYS A 144 -0.11 -9.83 5.18
N LYS A 145 0.91 -9.83 6.04
CA LYS A 145 0.73 -9.77 7.51
C LYS A 145 1.22 -8.45 8.09
N PHE A 146 1.02 -7.38 7.39
CA PHE A 146 1.31 -6.02 7.82
C PHE A 146 0.27 -5.06 7.22
N LEU A 147 0.24 -3.82 7.68
CA LEU A 147 -0.68 -2.77 7.23
C LEU A 147 0.07 -1.61 6.58
N GLY A 148 1.34 -1.51 6.81
CA GLY A 148 2.21 -0.44 6.39
C GLY A 148 3.55 -0.52 7.09
N HIS A 149 4.46 0.34 6.74
CA HIS A 149 5.84 0.31 7.23
C HIS A 149 6.38 1.73 7.43
N SER A 150 7.42 1.88 8.25
CA SER A 150 8.19 3.12 8.26
C SER A 150 8.87 3.32 6.92
N ILE A 151 9.04 4.57 6.56
CA ILE A 151 9.64 5.02 5.31
C ILE A 151 10.46 6.27 5.56
N GLY A 152 11.56 6.44 4.85
CA GLY A 152 12.41 7.61 5.01
C GLY A 152 13.60 7.58 4.08
N LEU A 153 14.76 7.19 4.58
CA LEU A 153 15.97 7.04 3.76
C LEU A 153 15.96 5.74 2.97
N THR A 154 15.20 4.75 3.42
CA THR A 154 14.89 3.56 2.64
C THR A 154 13.38 3.46 2.43
N MET A 155 12.97 2.68 1.44
CA MET A 155 11.55 2.49 1.16
C MET A 155 10.86 1.80 2.32
N ASP A 156 11.39 0.67 2.75
CA ASP A 156 10.88 -0.08 3.89
C ASP A 156 11.84 0.05 5.06
N GLU A 157 11.36 0.64 6.15
CA GLU A 157 12.10 0.79 7.40
C GLU A 157 11.32 0.16 8.56
N ALA A 158 12.03 -0.16 9.64
CA ALA A 158 11.39 -0.50 10.91
C ALA A 158 11.03 0.79 11.66
N PRO A 159 9.95 0.80 12.45
CA PRO A 159 9.03 -0.30 12.69
C PRO A 159 8.00 -0.50 11.56
N VAL A 160 7.47 -1.72 11.47
CA VAL A 160 6.37 -2.07 10.57
C VAL A 160 5.06 -2.14 11.37
N LEU A 161 3.95 -1.72 10.78
CA LEU A 161 2.61 -1.89 11.36
C LEU A 161 2.18 -3.34 11.24
N ALA A 162 2.76 -4.19 12.09
CA ALA A 162 2.61 -5.63 12.07
C ALA A 162 2.83 -6.22 13.45
N LYS A 163 2.46 -7.50 13.61
CA LYS A 163 2.73 -8.24 14.83
C LYS A 163 4.24 -8.35 15.10
N GLY A 164 4.63 -8.08 16.35
CA GLY A 164 6.02 -8.22 16.81
C GLY A 164 6.80 -6.90 16.88
N PHE A 165 6.27 -5.81 16.34
CA PHE A 165 6.85 -4.47 16.48
C PHE A 165 6.24 -3.76 17.69
N ASN A 166 6.95 -3.85 18.82
CA ASN A 166 6.43 -3.43 20.14
C ASN A 166 7.05 -2.11 20.64
N ASP A 167 8.04 -1.57 19.95
CA ASP A 167 8.64 -0.30 20.33
C ASP A 167 7.69 0.85 19.96
N PRO A 168 7.42 1.77 20.89
CA PRO A 168 6.51 2.88 20.65
C PRO A 168 7.00 3.81 19.55
N VAL A 169 6.08 4.33 18.74
CA VAL A 169 6.39 5.36 17.74
C VAL A 169 6.70 6.68 18.43
N VAL A 170 7.57 7.48 17.83
CA VAL A 170 7.96 8.80 18.32
C VAL A 170 7.66 9.87 17.25
N PRO A 171 7.53 11.14 17.65
CA PRO A 171 7.34 12.25 16.71
C PRO A 171 8.44 12.30 15.64
N GLY A 172 8.07 12.65 14.43
CA GLY A 172 8.97 12.72 13.27
C GLY A 172 9.18 11.39 12.54
N MET A 173 8.70 10.27 13.08
CA MET A 173 8.62 9.03 12.30
C MET A 173 7.62 9.20 11.15
N THR A 174 7.92 8.59 10.02
CA THR A 174 7.04 8.54 8.85
C THR A 174 6.65 7.11 8.53
N PHE A 175 5.40 6.93 8.11
CA PHE A 175 4.82 5.63 7.78
C PHE A 175 4.08 5.68 6.46
N ALA A 176 4.32 4.72 5.58
CA ALA A 176 3.41 4.35 4.52
C ALA A 176 2.30 3.49 5.12
N VAL A 177 1.06 3.88 4.90
CA VAL A 177 -0.15 3.19 5.41
C VAL A 177 -0.97 2.77 4.20
N GLU A 178 -1.09 1.46 3.99
CA GLU A 178 -1.48 0.90 2.70
C GLU A 178 -2.60 -0.16 2.75
N PRO A 179 -3.76 0.08 3.38
CA PRO A 179 -4.83 -0.90 3.39
C PRO A 179 -5.30 -1.24 1.98
N LYS A 180 -5.29 -2.53 1.67
CA LYS A 180 -5.69 -3.06 0.38
C LYS A 180 -6.60 -4.29 0.56
N ILE A 181 -7.56 -4.48 -0.34
CA ILE A 181 -8.51 -5.58 -0.34
C ILE A 181 -8.46 -6.28 -1.69
N ALA A 182 -8.14 -7.56 -1.67
CA ALA A 182 -8.17 -8.42 -2.84
C ALA A 182 -9.61 -8.87 -3.12
N LEU A 183 -10.09 -8.62 -4.33
CA LEU A 183 -11.40 -9.05 -4.81
C LEU A 183 -11.22 -9.99 -5.99
N GLU A 184 -11.63 -11.25 -5.82
CA GLU A 184 -11.54 -12.27 -6.87
C GLU A 184 -12.34 -11.86 -8.13
N GLY A 185 -11.69 -11.99 -9.30
CA GLY A 185 -12.26 -11.60 -10.59
C GLY A 185 -12.35 -10.09 -10.81
N ILE A 186 -11.73 -9.27 -9.92
CA ILE A 186 -11.71 -7.81 -10.03
C ILE A 186 -10.27 -7.30 -9.96
N GLY A 187 -9.56 -7.61 -8.86
CA GLY A 187 -8.22 -7.11 -8.60
C GLY A 187 -8.05 -6.60 -7.18
N LEU A 188 -6.93 -5.95 -6.93
CA LEU A 188 -6.60 -5.33 -5.65
C LEU A 188 -7.14 -3.91 -5.62
N ILE A 189 -7.96 -3.62 -4.62
CA ILE A 189 -8.55 -2.30 -4.37
C ILE A 189 -7.92 -1.74 -3.12
N GLY A 190 -7.45 -0.51 -3.17
CA GLY A 190 -6.87 0.09 -1.99
C GLY A 190 -6.38 1.50 -2.20
N THR A 191 -5.76 2.00 -1.16
CA THR A 191 -5.15 3.32 -1.07
C THR A 191 -3.87 3.22 -0.26
N GLU A 192 -3.02 4.20 -0.40
CA GLU A 192 -1.80 4.33 0.39
C GLU A 192 -1.37 5.77 0.43
N ASN A 193 -1.01 6.22 1.61
CA ASN A 193 -0.38 7.50 1.81
C ASN A 193 0.73 7.42 2.84
N THR A 194 1.72 8.32 2.69
CA THR A 194 2.77 8.51 3.67
C THR A 194 2.32 9.52 4.71
N TYR A 195 2.48 9.16 5.98
CA TYR A 195 2.08 9.96 7.15
C TYR A 195 3.27 10.28 8.05
N GLU A 196 3.29 11.47 8.61
CA GLU A 196 4.22 11.90 9.66
C GLU A 196 3.55 11.81 11.03
N VAL A 197 4.20 11.17 12.00
CA VAL A 197 3.79 11.19 13.40
C VAL A 197 4.07 12.56 13.97
N THR A 198 3.03 13.30 14.35
CA THR A 198 3.14 14.64 14.93
C THR A 198 3.42 14.58 16.44
N GLU A 199 3.75 15.72 17.05
CA GLU A 199 4.05 15.78 18.50
C GLU A 199 2.83 15.55 19.39
N ASP A 200 1.66 16.04 18.99
CA ASP A 200 0.48 16.18 19.87
C ASP A 200 -0.87 15.83 19.22
N SER A 201 -0.88 15.47 17.94
CA SER A 201 -2.12 15.19 17.20
C SER A 201 -2.07 13.87 16.44
N ALA A 202 -3.10 13.59 15.65
CA ALA A 202 -3.11 12.52 14.68
C ALA A 202 -2.00 12.70 13.64
N ALA A 203 -1.54 11.61 13.05
CA ALA A 203 -0.51 11.67 12.02
C ALA A 203 -1.00 12.51 10.82
N LYS A 204 -0.08 13.26 10.24
CA LYS A 204 -0.34 14.17 9.13
C LYS A 204 0.02 13.52 7.81
N SER A 205 -0.90 13.52 6.85
CA SER A 205 -0.60 13.06 5.49
C SER A 205 0.43 13.96 4.81
N LEU A 206 1.42 13.35 4.17
CA LEU A 206 2.47 14.01 3.39
C LEU A 206 2.24 13.88 1.88
N THR A 207 1.45 12.91 1.45
CA THR A 207 1.23 12.59 0.02
C THR A 207 -0.18 12.98 -0.48
N GLY A 208 -0.91 13.73 0.32
CA GLY A 208 -2.24 14.23 0.00
C GLY A 208 -3.37 13.30 0.52
N ASP A 209 -4.58 13.76 0.32
CA ASP A 209 -5.81 13.05 0.73
C ASP A 209 -6.26 12.06 -0.36
#